data_50980a0e11ede1ec623ac0a6b2c2fe22
#
_entry.id   50980a0e11ede1ec623ac0a6b2c2fe22
#
_cell.length_a   1.000
_cell.length_b   1.000
_cell.length_c   1.000
_cell.angle_alpha   90.00
_cell.angle_beta   90.00
_cell.angle_gamma   90.00
#
_symmetry.space_group_name_H-M   'P 1'
#
loop_
_entity.id
_entity.type
_entity.pdbx_description
1 polymer ?
#
loop_
_entity_poly.entity_id
_entity_poly.type
_entity_poly.pdbx_seq_one_letter_code
_entity_poly.pdbx_strand_id
1 'polypeptide(L)'
;MAPRRFITPLIALSLALTACGPSASVSEELRAVKLLLGFRPDVQFAPFYLAQQEGYFADRGMEVTIEHSTNVLPLVADGQAEFGVADATDVMIARTTGIPVKYVSTLYDRFPVALIGAPEVVPAEPSGLAGLRIGTPGQFGSSWHALLALLDAGGLTADDVTIRDYPQFNQVEGLLNGDVDLITGFRNNEPLQLRARGMEVELLTVDEVAPLPGPGVIVGDELLAEDRELVEAFVSALVRAQAAVIADPRAGVEAAGVAVPTILEDRATALNVLEATADLWQEAVDDTPTGFRNGMIDHVVWEAGYATMRRLGFIDGSVPLDEMIDEGIAGA
;
A
#
# COMPACT_ATOMS: atom_id res chain seq x y z
N MET A 1 -39.46 82.60 -55.22
CA MET A 1 -38.51 81.55 -55.64
C MET A 1 -37.64 81.20 -54.40
N ALA A 2 -37.88 80.09 -53.74
CA ALA A 2 -37.13 79.62 -52.57
C ALA A 2 -36.49 78.29 -52.96
N PRO A 3 -35.20 78.03 -52.65
CA PRO A 3 -34.58 76.79 -53.00
C PRO A 3 -34.83 75.72 -51.92
N ARG A 4 -35.19 74.54 -52.39
CA ARG A 4 -35.42 73.35 -51.60
C ARG A 4 -34.02 72.79 -51.07
N ARG A 5 -33.89 72.65 -49.73
CA ARG A 5 -32.79 72.00 -49.11
C ARG A 5 -33.05 70.46 -49.08
N PHE A 6 -32.21 69.71 -49.72
CA PHE A 6 -32.15 68.22 -49.57
C PHE A 6 -31.46 67.87 -48.25
N ILE A 7 -32.12 67.08 -47.40
CA ILE A 7 -31.53 66.49 -46.18
C ILE A 7 -31.23 65.04 -46.53
N THR A 8 -29.93 64.68 -46.52
CA THR A 8 -29.45 63.34 -46.67
C THR A 8 -29.38 62.65 -45.30
N PRO A 9 -30.00 61.49 -45.08
CA PRO A 9 -29.84 60.78 -43.79
C PRO A 9 -28.47 60.06 -43.70
N LEU A 10 -27.76 60.38 -42.63
CA LEU A 10 -26.53 59.74 -42.25
C LEU A 10 -26.88 58.36 -41.57
N ILE A 11 -26.57 57.23 -42.24
CA ILE A 11 -26.75 55.91 -41.64
C ILE A 11 -25.52 55.66 -40.73
N ALA A 12 -25.72 55.67 -39.43
CA ALA A 12 -24.69 55.27 -38.46
C ALA A 12 -24.61 53.73 -38.40
N LEU A 13 -23.53 53.18 -38.97
CA LEU A 13 -23.22 51.77 -38.89
C LEU A 13 -22.58 51.48 -37.54
N SER A 14 -23.34 50.94 -36.61
CA SER A 14 -22.86 50.51 -35.27
C SER A 14 -22.05 49.20 -35.45
N LEU A 15 -20.74 49.26 -35.40
CA LEU A 15 -19.89 48.07 -35.20
C LEU A 15 -20.05 47.55 -33.77
N ALA A 16 -20.74 46.44 -33.62
CA ALA A 16 -20.70 45.64 -32.39
C ALA A 16 -19.35 44.90 -32.33
N LEU A 17 -18.41 45.42 -31.55
CA LEU A 17 -17.23 44.65 -31.13
C LEU A 17 -17.66 43.58 -30.14
N THR A 18 -17.79 42.33 -30.59
CA THR A 18 -17.84 41.17 -29.74
C THR A 18 -16.43 40.98 -29.12
N ALA A 19 -16.27 41.47 -27.89
CA ALA A 19 -15.11 41.16 -27.07
C ALA A 19 -15.19 39.69 -26.65
N CYS A 20 -14.50 38.79 -27.38
CA CYS A 20 -14.07 37.50 -26.83
C CYS A 20 -13.02 37.81 -25.77
N GLY A 21 -13.44 37.97 -24.51
CA GLY A 21 -12.54 37.91 -23.39
C GLY A 21 -11.95 36.49 -23.31
N PRO A 22 -10.67 36.34 -22.95
CA PRO A 22 -10.15 35.01 -22.64
C PRO A 22 -10.99 34.47 -21.49
N SER A 23 -11.61 33.30 -21.67
CA SER A 23 -12.17 32.53 -20.57
C SER A 23 -11.01 32.31 -19.60
N ALA A 24 -11.04 32.99 -18.45
CA ALA A 24 -10.19 32.66 -17.34
C ALA A 24 -10.53 31.20 -17.01
N SER A 25 -9.63 30.28 -17.31
CA SER A 25 -9.67 28.96 -16.74
C SER A 25 -9.60 29.19 -15.23
N VAL A 26 -10.71 29.00 -14.54
CA VAL A 26 -10.71 28.85 -13.09
C VAL A 26 -9.84 27.60 -12.88
N SER A 27 -8.61 27.78 -12.43
CA SER A 27 -7.86 26.66 -11.89
C SER A 27 -8.65 26.20 -10.69
N GLU A 28 -9.32 25.08 -10.82
CA GLU A 28 -9.99 24.43 -9.69
C GLU A 28 -8.91 24.22 -8.64
N GLU A 29 -9.10 24.78 -7.46
CA GLU A 29 -8.14 24.67 -6.35
C GLU A 29 -8.11 23.21 -5.94
N LEU A 30 -6.91 22.57 -6.03
CA LEU A 30 -6.76 21.18 -5.67
C LEU A 30 -7.02 20.99 -4.17
N ARG A 31 -7.74 19.95 -3.83
CA ARG A 31 -7.98 19.60 -2.43
C ARG A 31 -6.71 19.07 -1.81
N ALA A 32 -6.24 19.68 -0.73
CA ALA A 32 -5.12 19.17 0.06
C ALA A 32 -5.51 17.83 0.70
N VAL A 33 -4.69 16.81 0.52
CA VAL A 33 -4.87 15.44 1.01
C VAL A 33 -3.56 14.95 1.62
N LYS A 34 -3.62 14.40 2.82
CA LYS A 34 -2.48 13.77 3.48
C LYS A 34 -2.57 12.25 3.40
N LEU A 35 -1.48 11.62 2.96
CA LEU A 35 -1.28 10.17 2.93
C LEU A 35 -0.17 9.78 3.90
N LEU A 36 -0.43 8.81 4.77
CA LEU A 36 0.56 8.20 5.66
C LEU A 36 0.96 6.81 5.16
N LEU A 37 2.26 6.62 4.95
CA LEU A 37 2.84 5.32 4.61
C LEU A 37 3.40 4.65 5.87
N GLY A 38 3.00 3.41 6.13
CA GLY A 38 3.22 2.67 7.38
C GLY A 38 4.63 2.14 7.61
N PHE A 39 5.60 2.55 6.81
CA PHE A 39 6.98 2.09 6.89
C PHE A 39 7.96 3.25 6.63
N ARG A 40 9.26 3.00 6.77
CA ARG A 40 10.30 3.95 6.33
C ARG A 40 10.22 4.20 4.82
N PRO A 41 10.73 5.35 4.32
CA PRO A 41 10.82 5.60 2.89
C PRO A 41 11.52 4.45 2.15
N ASP A 42 10.84 3.87 1.15
CA ASP A 42 11.31 2.69 0.43
C ASP A 42 10.79 2.70 -1.02
N VAL A 43 11.48 1.98 -1.91
CA VAL A 43 11.11 1.88 -3.32
C VAL A 43 9.77 1.13 -3.53
N GLN A 44 9.34 0.32 -2.60
CA GLN A 44 8.05 -0.38 -2.62
C GLN A 44 6.84 0.58 -2.66
N PHE A 45 7.05 1.84 -2.28
CA PHE A 45 6.03 2.89 -2.37
C PHE A 45 6.05 3.65 -3.71
N ALA A 46 6.78 3.17 -4.71
CA ALA A 46 6.89 3.80 -6.03
C ALA A 46 5.55 4.22 -6.66
N PRO A 47 4.43 3.45 -6.56
CA PRO A 47 3.16 3.88 -7.11
C PRO A 47 2.66 5.21 -6.53
N PHE A 48 2.84 5.46 -5.25
CA PHE A 48 2.42 6.72 -4.62
C PHE A 48 3.27 7.90 -5.08
N TYR A 49 4.58 7.71 -5.15
CA TYR A 49 5.51 8.73 -5.64
C TYR A 49 5.29 9.03 -7.13
N LEU A 50 5.05 7.99 -7.94
CA LEU A 50 4.74 8.14 -9.35
C LEU A 50 3.41 8.87 -9.57
N ALA A 51 2.36 8.50 -8.81
CA ALA A 51 1.07 9.18 -8.88
C ALA A 51 1.16 10.67 -8.59
N GLN A 52 2.00 11.04 -7.61
CA GLN A 52 2.26 12.44 -7.27
C GLN A 52 3.00 13.16 -8.40
N GLN A 53 4.09 12.57 -8.94
CA GLN A 53 4.95 13.20 -9.94
C GLN A 53 4.30 13.31 -11.32
N GLU A 54 3.60 12.26 -11.75
CA GLU A 54 2.88 12.23 -13.03
C GLU A 54 1.53 12.94 -12.97
N GLY A 55 1.17 13.52 -11.82
CA GLY A 55 -0.04 14.30 -11.65
C GLY A 55 -1.33 13.47 -11.62
N TYR A 56 -1.27 12.15 -11.38
CA TYR A 56 -2.49 11.32 -11.38
C TYR A 56 -3.44 11.70 -10.25
N PHE A 57 -2.91 12.15 -9.10
CA PHE A 57 -3.73 12.74 -8.04
C PHE A 57 -4.29 14.10 -8.44
N ALA A 58 -3.47 14.95 -9.07
CA ALA A 58 -3.90 16.27 -9.54
C ALA A 58 -4.99 16.18 -10.62
N ASP A 59 -4.90 15.20 -11.54
CA ASP A 59 -5.94 14.88 -12.53
C ASP A 59 -7.31 14.55 -11.89
N ARG A 60 -7.30 14.19 -10.61
CA ARG A 60 -8.47 13.87 -9.78
C ARG A 60 -8.78 14.96 -8.73
N GLY A 61 -8.22 16.16 -8.90
CA GLY A 61 -8.50 17.30 -8.03
C GLY A 61 -7.79 17.27 -6.67
N MET A 62 -6.74 16.46 -6.49
CA MET A 62 -6.02 16.30 -5.22
C MET A 62 -4.59 16.81 -5.28
N GLU A 63 -4.15 17.52 -4.24
CA GLU A 63 -2.76 17.80 -3.93
C GLU A 63 -2.33 16.92 -2.75
N VAL A 64 -1.67 15.79 -3.04
CA VAL A 64 -1.33 14.78 -2.03
C VAL A 64 0.03 15.06 -1.40
N THR A 65 0.06 15.19 -0.07
CA THR A 65 1.29 15.19 0.73
C THR A 65 1.53 13.80 1.30
N ILE A 66 2.73 13.24 1.05
CA ILE A 66 3.12 11.90 1.52
C ILE A 66 4.03 12.04 2.72
N GLU A 67 3.66 11.42 3.84
CA GLU A 67 4.44 11.34 5.07
C GLU A 67 4.64 9.87 5.48
N HIS A 68 5.66 9.58 6.27
CA HIS A 68 5.93 8.25 6.81
C HIS A 68 5.67 8.21 8.32
N SER A 69 4.93 7.20 8.79
CA SER A 69 4.57 7.07 10.20
C SER A 69 4.37 5.61 10.58
N THR A 70 4.78 5.23 11.77
CA THR A 70 4.44 3.92 12.37
C THR A 70 3.11 3.95 13.12
N ASN A 71 2.44 5.11 13.19
CA ASN A 71 1.17 5.30 13.92
C ASN A 71 0.03 5.65 12.95
N VAL A 72 -0.09 4.92 11.84
CA VAL A 72 -1.02 5.25 10.74
C VAL A 72 -2.48 5.14 11.17
N LEU A 73 -2.87 4.01 11.75
CA LEU A 73 -4.28 3.70 12.05
C LEU A 73 -4.96 4.77 12.92
N PRO A 74 -4.41 5.16 14.10
CA PRO A 74 -5.04 6.20 14.92
C PRO A 74 -5.08 7.56 14.23
N LEU A 75 -4.02 7.93 13.50
CA LEU A 75 -3.96 9.23 12.82
C LEU A 75 -4.99 9.35 11.70
N VAL A 76 -5.25 8.27 10.97
CA VAL A 76 -6.31 8.21 9.94
C VAL A 76 -7.69 8.20 10.59
N ALA A 77 -7.87 7.42 11.66
CA ALA A 77 -9.12 7.37 12.41
C ALA A 77 -9.54 8.73 12.99
N ASP A 78 -8.55 9.52 13.45
CA ASP A 78 -8.75 10.85 14.02
C ASP A 78 -8.85 11.97 12.96
N GLY A 79 -8.82 11.63 11.65
CA GLY A 79 -8.86 12.61 10.56
C GLY A 79 -7.63 13.51 10.45
N GLN A 80 -6.49 13.10 11.06
CA GLN A 80 -5.22 13.82 10.93
C GLN A 80 -4.49 13.51 9.62
N ALA A 81 -4.93 12.48 8.92
CA ALA A 81 -4.63 12.17 7.53
C ALA A 81 -5.88 11.56 6.87
N GLU A 82 -6.10 11.85 5.60
CA GLU A 82 -7.22 11.34 4.84
C GLU A 82 -7.03 9.85 4.52
N PHE A 83 -5.79 9.46 4.18
CA PHE A 83 -5.46 8.10 3.78
C PHE A 83 -4.24 7.58 4.53
N GLY A 84 -4.18 6.25 4.64
CA GLY A 84 -3.02 5.56 5.15
C GLY A 84 -2.77 4.24 4.42
N VAL A 85 -1.55 3.74 4.55
CA VAL A 85 -1.21 2.37 4.18
C VAL A 85 -0.93 1.60 5.47
N ALA A 86 -1.65 0.50 5.66
CA ALA A 86 -1.53 -0.35 6.84
C ALA A 86 -1.67 -1.83 6.51
N ASP A 87 -1.21 -2.68 7.42
CA ASP A 87 -1.38 -4.12 7.33
C ASP A 87 -2.86 -4.48 7.57
N ALA A 88 -3.42 -5.34 6.74
CA ALA A 88 -4.81 -5.78 6.87
C ALA A 88 -5.09 -6.45 8.23
N THR A 89 -4.12 -7.19 8.77
CA THR A 89 -4.20 -7.81 10.10
C THR A 89 -4.29 -6.78 11.22
N ASP A 90 -3.59 -5.64 11.09
CA ASP A 90 -3.68 -4.55 12.05
C ASP A 90 -5.01 -3.80 11.93
N VAL A 91 -5.61 -3.71 10.73
CA VAL A 91 -6.97 -3.17 10.54
C VAL A 91 -8.00 -4.03 11.27
N MET A 92 -7.90 -5.37 11.20
CA MET A 92 -8.78 -6.27 11.93
C MET A 92 -8.71 -6.03 13.44
N ILE A 93 -7.50 -5.89 13.99
CA ILE A 93 -7.29 -5.59 15.42
C ILE A 93 -7.83 -4.20 15.77
N ALA A 94 -7.52 -3.19 14.96
CA ALA A 94 -7.96 -1.81 15.16
C ALA A 94 -9.49 -1.71 15.26
N ARG A 95 -10.20 -2.34 14.31
CA ARG A 95 -11.67 -2.37 14.33
C ARG A 95 -12.23 -3.04 15.59
N THR A 96 -11.65 -4.16 16.02
CA THR A 96 -12.09 -4.87 17.24
C THR A 96 -11.83 -4.05 18.50
N THR A 97 -10.80 -3.18 18.50
CA THR A 97 -10.50 -2.26 19.61
C THR A 97 -11.20 -0.91 19.51
N GLY A 98 -12.08 -0.73 18.52
CA GLY A 98 -12.93 0.45 18.36
C GLY A 98 -12.28 1.61 17.58
N ILE A 99 -11.18 1.38 16.87
CA ILE A 99 -10.58 2.37 15.97
C ILE A 99 -11.37 2.38 14.65
N PRO A 100 -12.02 3.49 14.27
CA PRO A 100 -12.97 3.55 13.16
C PRO A 100 -12.25 3.76 11.81
N VAL A 101 -11.60 2.72 11.29
CA VAL A 101 -10.94 2.72 9.98
C VAL A 101 -11.46 1.59 9.12
N LYS A 102 -11.49 1.78 7.80
CA LYS A 102 -11.80 0.75 6.81
C LYS A 102 -10.66 0.55 5.82
N TYR A 103 -10.45 -0.69 5.44
CA TYR A 103 -9.58 -1.06 4.34
C TYR A 103 -10.36 -0.94 3.02
N VAL A 104 -9.84 -0.20 2.04
CA VAL A 104 -10.58 0.18 0.83
C VAL A 104 -9.90 -0.24 -0.47
N SER A 105 -8.62 -0.63 -0.43
CA SER A 105 -7.90 -1.07 -1.62
C SER A 105 -6.67 -1.91 -1.25
N THR A 106 -6.50 -3.04 -1.93
CA THR A 106 -5.35 -3.93 -1.76
C THR A 106 -4.12 -3.39 -2.49
N LEU A 107 -2.96 -3.41 -1.85
CA LEU A 107 -1.68 -3.15 -2.50
C LEU A 107 -0.94 -4.44 -2.84
N TYR A 108 -0.97 -5.42 -1.94
CA TYR A 108 -0.35 -6.72 -2.12
C TYR A 108 -1.43 -7.79 -2.13
N ASP A 109 -1.65 -8.40 -3.28
CA ASP A 109 -2.64 -9.46 -3.43
C ASP A 109 -2.25 -10.70 -2.64
N ARG A 110 -0.95 -10.97 -2.54
CA ARG A 110 -0.42 -12.01 -1.65
C ARG A 110 0.25 -11.41 -0.43
N PHE A 111 0.10 -12.12 0.69
CA PHE A 111 0.76 -11.72 1.93
C PHE A 111 2.29 -11.81 1.76
N PRO A 112 3.02 -10.69 1.91
CA PRO A 112 4.40 -10.62 1.46
C PRO A 112 5.41 -11.22 2.45
N VAL A 113 5.01 -11.59 3.67
CA VAL A 113 5.94 -12.02 4.72
C VAL A 113 6.30 -13.50 4.58
N ALA A 114 7.58 -13.78 4.80
CA ALA A 114 8.12 -15.12 4.92
C ALA A 114 9.10 -15.21 6.11
N LEU A 115 9.39 -16.43 6.56
CA LEU A 115 10.62 -16.73 7.30
C LEU A 115 11.73 -16.98 6.30
N ILE A 116 12.89 -16.37 6.53
CA ILE A 116 14.02 -16.30 5.61
C ILE A 116 15.27 -16.77 6.34
N GLY A 117 16.04 -17.66 5.74
CA GLY A 117 17.30 -18.15 6.30
C GLY A 117 18.12 -18.93 5.29
N ALA A 118 19.23 -19.52 5.74
CA ALA A 118 20.03 -20.39 4.90
C ALA A 118 19.24 -21.64 4.51
N PRO A 119 19.43 -22.20 3.27
CA PRO A 119 18.65 -23.35 2.78
C PRO A 119 18.69 -24.58 3.70
N GLU A 120 19.79 -24.80 4.39
CA GLU A 120 19.97 -25.92 5.34
C GLU A 120 19.26 -25.71 6.68
N VAL A 121 18.78 -24.48 6.96
CA VAL A 121 18.13 -24.09 8.22
C VAL A 121 16.61 -23.94 8.06
N VAL A 122 16.17 -23.42 6.91
CA VAL A 122 14.74 -23.24 6.64
C VAL A 122 14.05 -24.61 6.59
N PRO A 123 13.10 -24.91 7.49
CA PRO A 123 12.43 -26.20 7.47
C PRO A 123 11.43 -26.29 6.31
N ALA A 124 11.23 -27.49 5.78
CA ALA A 124 10.24 -27.75 4.74
C ALA A 124 8.79 -27.56 5.23
N GLU A 125 8.56 -27.73 6.54
CA GLU A 125 7.25 -27.64 7.18
C GLU A 125 7.34 -26.79 8.44
N PRO A 126 6.30 -26.03 8.80
CA PRO A 126 6.29 -25.13 9.97
C PRO A 126 6.60 -25.82 11.30
N SER A 127 6.30 -27.12 11.46
CA SER A 127 6.64 -27.89 12.68
C SER A 127 8.15 -27.98 12.94
N GLY A 128 8.99 -27.80 11.93
CA GLY A 128 10.43 -27.77 12.06
C GLY A 128 11.00 -26.48 12.65
N LEU A 129 10.18 -25.49 12.96
CA LEU A 129 10.59 -24.22 13.58
C LEU A 129 10.97 -24.36 15.06
N ALA A 130 10.59 -25.46 15.72
CA ALA A 130 10.86 -25.69 17.14
C ALA A 130 12.34 -25.53 17.49
N GLY A 131 12.65 -24.74 18.51
CA GLY A 131 13.98 -24.49 19.03
C GLY A 131 14.82 -23.50 18.25
N LEU A 132 14.35 -23.00 17.08
CA LEU A 132 15.08 -22.01 16.29
C LEU A 132 15.04 -20.61 16.91
N ARG A 133 16.10 -19.84 16.60
CA ARG A 133 16.19 -18.41 16.96
C ARG A 133 15.64 -17.58 15.79
N ILE A 134 14.62 -16.78 16.03
CA ILE A 134 13.92 -16.03 14.97
C ILE A 134 14.00 -14.54 15.26
N GLY A 135 14.53 -13.78 14.31
CA GLY A 135 14.59 -12.33 14.35
C GLY A 135 13.34 -11.71 13.72
N THR A 136 12.71 -10.74 14.38
CA THR A 136 11.57 -9.98 13.88
C THR A 136 11.76 -8.49 14.16
N PRO A 137 11.17 -7.56 13.39
CA PRO A 137 11.17 -6.13 13.73
C PRO A 137 10.61 -5.83 15.12
N GLY A 138 9.67 -6.67 15.58
CA GLY A 138 9.02 -6.56 16.89
C GLY A 138 7.77 -7.45 16.94
N GLN A 139 7.10 -7.45 18.08
CA GLN A 139 5.89 -8.25 18.28
C GLN A 139 4.63 -7.47 17.85
N PHE A 140 4.63 -6.97 16.64
CA PHE A 140 3.56 -6.19 16.02
C PHE A 140 3.58 -6.32 14.49
N GLY A 141 2.48 -5.97 13.84
CA GLY A 141 2.35 -5.89 12.39
C GLY A 141 2.45 -7.22 11.66
N SER A 142 2.50 -7.17 10.34
CA SER A 142 2.51 -8.34 9.46
C SER A 142 3.58 -9.36 9.83
N SER A 143 4.79 -8.92 10.17
CA SER A 143 5.91 -9.83 10.50
C SER A 143 5.62 -10.69 11.73
N TRP A 144 5.00 -10.11 12.74
CA TRP A 144 4.62 -10.83 13.97
C TRP A 144 3.44 -11.77 13.73
N HIS A 145 2.39 -11.29 13.06
CA HIS A 145 1.21 -12.09 12.76
C HIS A 145 1.55 -13.28 11.85
N ALA A 146 2.44 -13.07 10.88
CA ALA A 146 3.00 -14.13 10.04
C ALA A 146 3.72 -15.21 10.84
N LEU A 147 4.62 -14.79 11.74
CA LEU A 147 5.36 -15.73 12.60
C LEU A 147 4.41 -16.59 13.42
N LEU A 148 3.42 -15.97 14.08
CA LEU A 148 2.47 -16.71 14.89
C LEU A 148 1.57 -17.62 14.06
N ALA A 149 1.19 -17.21 12.84
CA ALA A 149 0.41 -18.06 11.94
C ALA A 149 1.21 -19.28 11.48
N LEU A 150 2.51 -19.13 11.18
CA LEU A 150 3.38 -20.25 10.86
C LEU A 150 3.59 -21.19 12.05
N LEU A 151 3.81 -20.65 13.23
CA LEU A 151 3.94 -21.46 14.46
C LEU A 151 2.66 -22.27 14.72
N ASP A 152 1.49 -21.62 14.65
CA ASP A 152 0.19 -22.28 14.82
C ASP A 152 -0.04 -23.39 13.78
N ALA A 153 0.32 -23.16 12.50
CA ALA A 153 0.24 -24.16 11.45
C ALA A 153 1.18 -25.37 11.71
N GLY A 154 2.29 -25.13 12.39
CA GLY A 154 3.23 -26.18 12.85
C GLY A 154 2.84 -26.86 14.17
N GLY A 155 1.71 -26.44 14.80
CA GLY A 155 1.32 -26.91 16.12
C GLY A 155 2.23 -26.38 17.24
N LEU A 156 2.89 -25.25 17.02
CA LEU A 156 3.83 -24.59 17.91
C LEU A 156 3.26 -23.28 18.46
N THR A 157 3.90 -22.76 19.48
CA THR A 157 3.64 -21.47 20.09
C THR A 157 4.91 -20.61 20.10
N ALA A 158 4.81 -19.36 20.50
CA ALA A 158 5.97 -18.49 20.66
C ALA A 158 6.99 -19.01 21.71
N ASP A 159 6.55 -19.84 22.66
CA ASP A 159 7.42 -20.44 23.68
C ASP A 159 8.30 -21.58 23.12
N ASP A 160 7.98 -22.11 21.94
CA ASP A 160 8.73 -23.19 21.29
C ASP A 160 9.91 -22.67 20.45
N VAL A 161 10.07 -21.35 20.32
CA VAL A 161 11.16 -20.68 19.58
C VAL A 161 11.83 -19.61 20.43
N THR A 162 13.00 -19.14 20.02
CA THR A 162 13.64 -17.97 20.66
C THR A 162 13.46 -16.75 19.80
N ILE A 163 12.68 -15.78 20.24
CA ILE A 163 12.39 -14.56 19.50
C ILE A 163 13.38 -13.47 19.88
N ARG A 164 13.91 -12.77 18.87
CA ARG A 164 14.77 -11.59 19.04
C ARG A 164 14.21 -10.41 18.26
N ASP A 165 13.95 -9.30 18.97
CA ASP A 165 13.42 -8.07 18.37
C ASP A 165 14.53 -7.20 17.77
N TYR A 166 14.25 -6.63 16.58
CA TYR A 166 15.09 -5.71 15.83
C TYR A 166 14.29 -4.44 15.48
N PRO A 167 14.03 -3.54 16.45
CA PRO A 167 13.10 -2.42 16.28
C PRO A 167 13.55 -1.36 15.28
N GLN A 168 14.80 -1.39 14.82
CA GLN A 168 15.31 -0.55 13.74
C GLN A 168 15.18 -1.21 12.36
N PHE A 169 14.44 -2.33 12.23
CA PHE A 169 14.32 -3.10 10.97
C PHE A 169 15.68 -3.56 10.42
N ASN A 170 16.58 -3.96 11.31
CA ASN A 170 17.94 -4.43 10.99
C ASN A 170 18.14 -5.92 11.29
N GLN A 171 17.09 -6.74 11.21
CA GLN A 171 17.12 -8.19 11.40
C GLN A 171 18.00 -8.89 10.36
N VAL A 172 18.20 -8.33 9.17
CA VAL A 172 19.13 -8.82 8.14
C VAL A 172 20.55 -8.91 8.70
N GLU A 173 21.01 -7.88 9.42
CA GLU A 173 22.31 -7.88 10.09
C GLU A 173 22.38 -8.96 11.17
N GLY A 174 21.29 -9.16 11.91
CA GLY A 174 21.20 -10.22 12.93
C GLY A 174 21.38 -11.61 12.33
N LEU A 175 20.79 -11.87 11.16
CA LEU A 175 20.95 -13.13 10.44
C LEU A 175 22.39 -13.30 9.91
N LEU A 176 22.94 -12.28 9.26
CA LEU A 176 24.31 -12.31 8.71
C LEU A 176 25.38 -12.51 9.81
N ASN A 177 25.16 -11.98 11.00
CA ASN A 177 26.05 -12.12 12.15
C ASN A 177 25.89 -13.48 12.88
N GLY A 178 24.88 -14.30 12.51
CA GLY A 178 24.57 -15.56 13.19
C GLY A 178 23.90 -15.38 14.58
N ASP A 179 23.36 -14.20 14.85
CA ASP A 179 22.61 -13.91 16.08
C ASP A 179 21.30 -14.68 16.14
N VAL A 180 20.70 -14.93 14.98
CA VAL A 180 19.44 -15.68 14.77
C VAL A 180 19.61 -16.67 13.62
N ASP A 181 18.74 -17.68 13.55
CA ASP A 181 18.75 -18.73 12.54
C ASP A 181 17.87 -18.38 11.35
N LEU A 182 16.75 -17.70 11.62
CA LEU A 182 15.79 -17.19 10.64
C LEU A 182 15.43 -15.74 10.97
N ILE A 183 14.90 -15.03 9.97
CA ILE A 183 14.26 -13.72 10.16
C ILE A 183 12.89 -13.71 9.53
N THR A 184 11.97 -12.93 10.07
CA THR A 184 10.77 -12.47 9.34
C THR A 184 11.16 -11.33 8.42
N GLY A 185 10.60 -11.32 7.22
CA GLY A 185 10.83 -10.24 6.25
C GLY A 185 9.89 -10.35 5.06
N PHE A 186 9.85 -9.31 4.24
CA PHE A 186 9.10 -9.31 3.01
C PHE A 186 9.90 -10.01 1.91
N ARG A 187 9.30 -11.00 1.27
CA ARG A 187 9.97 -11.85 0.26
C ARG A 187 10.46 -11.08 -0.98
N ASN A 188 9.99 -9.88 -1.19
CA ASN A 188 10.44 -8.95 -2.23
C ASN A 188 11.59 -8.03 -1.79
N ASN A 189 12.03 -8.05 -0.54
CA ASN A 189 13.02 -7.11 -0.01
C ASN A 189 14.19 -7.83 0.69
N GLU A 190 14.00 -8.40 1.89
CA GLU A 190 15.08 -8.98 2.70
C GLU A 190 15.87 -10.09 1.99
N PRO A 191 15.25 -11.01 1.20
CA PRO A 191 16.00 -12.02 0.46
C PRO A 191 16.97 -11.42 -0.57
N LEU A 192 16.56 -10.31 -1.21
CA LEU A 192 17.42 -9.64 -2.18
C LEU A 192 18.59 -8.94 -1.51
N GLN A 193 18.37 -8.33 -0.34
CA GLN A 193 19.46 -7.75 0.46
C GLN A 193 20.48 -8.80 0.92
N LEU A 194 20.01 -10.00 1.33
CA LEU A 194 20.86 -11.10 1.77
C LEU A 194 21.67 -11.67 0.59
N ARG A 195 21.04 -11.91 -0.55
CA ARG A 195 21.71 -12.39 -1.78
C ARG A 195 22.73 -11.39 -2.29
N ALA A 196 22.44 -10.11 -2.26
CA ALA A 196 23.40 -9.05 -2.63
C ALA A 196 24.64 -9.03 -1.73
N ARG A 197 24.54 -9.56 -0.50
CA ARG A 197 25.64 -9.73 0.46
C ARG A 197 26.27 -11.11 0.42
N GLY A 198 25.92 -11.94 -0.58
CA GLY A 198 26.51 -13.26 -0.83
C GLY A 198 25.94 -14.40 0.01
N MET A 199 24.79 -14.21 0.64
CA MET A 199 24.09 -15.28 1.37
C MET A 199 23.00 -15.90 0.49
N GLU A 200 23.12 -17.21 0.24
CA GLU A 200 22.00 -17.98 -0.34
C GLU A 200 20.90 -18.12 0.71
N VAL A 201 19.66 -17.93 0.27
CA VAL A 201 18.50 -17.99 1.18
C VAL A 201 17.34 -18.77 0.57
N GLU A 202 16.64 -19.47 1.44
CA GLU A 202 15.37 -20.15 1.23
C GLU A 202 14.28 -19.43 2.05
N LEU A 203 13.02 -19.63 1.67
CA LEU A 203 11.88 -18.99 2.28
C LEU A 203 10.84 -20.03 2.70
N LEU A 204 10.26 -19.83 3.89
CA LEU A 204 9.02 -20.48 4.30
C LEU A 204 7.91 -19.42 4.27
N THR A 205 7.06 -19.49 3.27
CA THR A 205 6.01 -18.47 3.02
C THR A 205 4.76 -18.74 3.87
N VAL A 206 4.09 -17.66 4.27
CA VAL A 206 2.89 -17.75 5.13
C VAL A 206 1.67 -18.10 4.32
N ASP A 207 1.51 -17.52 3.15
CA ASP A 207 0.33 -17.62 2.29
C ASP A 207 0.02 -19.06 1.83
N GLU A 208 1.03 -19.93 1.78
CA GLU A 208 0.84 -21.34 1.46
C GLU A 208 0.19 -22.17 2.58
N VAL A 209 0.32 -21.73 3.83
CA VAL A 209 -0.13 -22.50 5.01
C VAL A 209 -1.20 -21.77 5.83
N ALA A 210 -1.22 -20.45 5.81
CA ALA A 210 -2.16 -19.61 6.53
C ALA A 210 -2.43 -18.32 5.74
N PRO A 211 -3.36 -18.34 4.78
CA PRO A 211 -3.69 -17.16 3.98
C PRO A 211 -4.06 -15.97 4.87
N LEU A 212 -3.35 -14.86 4.67
CA LEU A 212 -3.60 -13.57 5.31
C LEU A 212 -3.71 -12.50 4.22
N PRO A 213 -4.59 -11.50 4.37
CA PRO A 213 -4.65 -10.39 3.43
C PRO A 213 -3.44 -9.47 3.59
N GLY A 214 -2.93 -8.98 2.46
CA GLY A 214 -1.76 -8.12 2.42
C GLY A 214 -2.03 -6.68 2.87
N PRO A 215 -0.96 -5.86 2.95
CA PRO A 215 -1.08 -4.43 3.19
C PRO A 215 -1.91 -3.72 2.12
N GLY A 216 -2.61 -2.65 2.52
CA GLY A 216 -3.43 -1.86 1.61
C GLY A 216 -3.77 -0.47 2.11
N VAL A 217 -4.63 0.21 1.38
CA VAL A 217 -5.09 1.56 1.68
C VAL A 217 -6.22 1.53 2.69
N ILE A 218 -6.13 2.40 3.68
CA ILE A 218 -7.16 2.61 4.71
C ILE A 218 -7.65 4.05 4.70
N VAL A 219 -8.89 4.22 5.16
CA VAL A 219 -9.52 5.51 5.40
C VAL A 219 -10.29 5.48 6.72
N GLY A 220 -10.55 6.66 7.31
CA GLY A 220 -11.48 6.78 8.45
C GLY A 220 -12.93 6.58 8.03
N ASP A 221 -13.76 6.02 8.92
CA ASP A 221 -15.19 5.81 8.66
C ASP A 221 -15.91 7.14 8.34
N GLU A 222 -15.52 8.25 8.99
CA GLU A 222 -16.10 9.58 8.78
C GLU A 222 -15.84 10.06 7.36
N LEU A 223 -14.58 10.04 6.88
CA LEU A 223 -14.24 10.46 5.53
C LEU A 223 -14.96 9.60 4.49
N LEU A 224 -15.02 8.29 4.68
CA LEU A 224 -15.68 7.37 3.75
C LEU A 224 -17.20 7.66 3.66
N ALA A 225 -17.81 8.03 4.78
CA ALA A 225 -19.24 8.37 4.83
C ALA A 225 -19.56 9.77 4.24
N GLU A 226 -18.66 10.74 4.43
CA GLU A 226 -18.88 12.13 4.02
C GLU A 226 -18.47 12.39 2.57
N ASP A 227 -17.40 11.74 2.09
CA ASP A 227 -16.81 11.99 0.77
C ASP A 227 -16.27 10.72 0.11
N ARG A 228 -17.18 9.80 -0.19
CA ARG A 228 -16.87 8.56 -0.91
C ARG A 228 -16.22 8.82 -2.27
N GLU A 229 -16.63 9.89 -2.97
CA GLU A 229 -16.09 10.25 -4.29
C GLU A 229 -14.58 10.57 -4.22
N LEU A 230 -14.12 11.23 -3.15
CA LEU A 230 -12.70 11.47 -2.92
C LEU A 230 -11.94 10.16 -2.74
N VAL A 231 -12.51 9.20 -1.99
CA VAL A 231 -11.88 7.90 -1.74
C VAL A 231 -11.76 7.11 -3.04
N GLU A 232 -12.81 7.07 -3.86
CA GLU A 232 -12.81 6.43 -5.19
C GLU A 232 -11.80 7.09 -6.14
N ALA A 233 -11.74 8.42 -6.15
CA ALA A 233 -10.79 9.19 -6.96
C ALA A 233 -9.34 8.90 -6.56
N PHE A 234 -9.04 8.84 -5.25
CA PHE A 234 -7.71 8.52 -4.73
C PHE A 234 -7.28 7.10 -5.13
N VAL A 235 -8.12 6.10 -4.87
CA VAL A 235 -7.85 4.70 -5.21
C VAL A 235 -7.68 4.53 -6.72
N SER A 236 -8.54 5.15 -7.54
CA SER A 236 -8.41 5.12 -9.00
C SER A 236 -7.08 5.68 -9.50
N ALA A 237 -6.60 6.80 -8.92
CA ALA A 237 -5.29 7.37 -9.26
C ALA A 237 -4.14 6.43 -8.86
N LEU A 238 -4.23 5.80 -7.69
CA LEU A 238 -3.24 4.86 -7.19
C LEU A 238 -3.17 3.59 -8.05
N VAL A 239 -4.31 3.00 -8.39
CA VAL A 239 -4.40 1.81 -9.26
C VAL A 239 -3.78 2.08 -10.64
N ARG A 240 -4.03 3.28 -11.20
CA ARG A 240 -3.37 3.72 -12.45
C ARG A 240 -1.86 3.79 -12.28
N ALA A 241 -1.37 4.33 -11.17
CA ALA A 241 0.06 4.43 -10.91
C ALA A 241 0.71 3.06 -10.68
N GLN A 242 0.05 2.17 -9.96
CA GLN A 242 0.52 0.79 -9.74
C GLN A 242 0.65 0.05 -11.09
N ALA A 243 -0.35 0.17 -11.96
CA ALA A 243 -0.28 -0.40 -13.31
C ALA A 243 0.87 0.19 -14.15
N ALA A 244 1.14 1.50 -14.02
CA ALA A 244 2.25 2.16 -14.70
C ALA A 244 3.61 1.66 -14.18
N VAL A 245 3.78 1.48 -12.87
CA VAL A 245 5.01 0.92 -12.27
C VAL A 245 5.22 -0.53 -12.68
N ILE A 246 4.16 -1.34 -12.72
CA ILE A 246 4.22 -2.73 -13.22
C ILE A 246 4.70 -2.76 -14.68
N ALA A 247 4.20 -1.86 -15.51
CA ALA A 247 4.58 -1.77 -16.92
C ALA A 247 6.02 -1.24 -17.14
N ASP A 248 6.48 -0.34 -16.28
CA ASP A 248 7.84 0.22 -16.29
C ASP A 248 8.37 0.43 -14.87
N PRO A 249 8.96 -0.60 -14.24
CA PRO A 249 9.56 -0.49 -12.91
C PRO A 249 10.69 0.55 -12.84
N ARG A 250 11.37 0.85 -13.95
CA ARG A 250 12.43 1.88 -13.97
C ARG A 250 11.87 3.27 -13.73
N ALA A 251 10.73 3.60 -14.33
CA ALA A 251 10.03 4.85 -14.04
C ALA A 251 9.62 4.93 -12.56
N GLY A 252 9.19 3.80 -11.97
CA GLY A 252 8.90 3.71 -10.54
C GLY A 252 10.13 3.99 -9.65
N VAL A 253 11.32 3.45 -10.00
CA VAL A 253 12.58 3.72 -9.27
C VAL A 253 12.96 5.20 -9.36
N GLU A 254 12.87 5.81 -10.55
CA GLU A 254 13.16 7.23 -10.70
C GLU A 254 12.20 8.10 -9.90
N ALA A 255 10.91 7.77 -9.92
CA ALA A 255 9.91 8.48 -9.12
C ALA A 255 10.17 8.35 -7.62
N ALA A 256 10.46 7.15 -7.14
CA ALA A 256 10.85 6.92 -5.75
C ALA A 256 12.14 7.69 -5.38
N GLY A 257 13.10 7.74 -6.30
CA GLY A 257 14.38 8.44 -6.10
C GLY A 257 14.25 9.97 -6.04
N VAL A 258 13.26 10.56 -6.70
CA VAL A 258 12.96 12.00 -6.54
C VAL A 258 12.43 12.28 -5.13
N ALA A 259 11.54 11.42 -4.61
CA ALA A 259 10.99 11.55 -3.27
C ALA A 259 12.03 11.18 -2.17
N VAL A 260 12.87 10.17 -2.45
CA VAL A 260 13.85 9.58 -1.52
C VAL A 260 15.18 9.40 -2.22
N PRO A 261 16.04 10.43 -2.29
CA PRO A 261 17.28 10.42 -3.09
C PRO A 261 18.25 9.26 -2.80
N THR A 262 18.25 8.73 -1.57
CA THR A 262 19.10 7.59 -1.20
C THR A 262 18.77 6.29 -1.95
N ILE A 263 17.55 6.15 -2.49
CA ILE A 263 17.17 5.02 -3.34
C ILE A 263 18.05 4.95 -4.60
N LEU A 264 18.46 6.11 -5.12
CA LEU A 264 19.26 6.20 -6.34
C LEU A 264 20.76 5.90 -6.10
N GLU A 265 21.21 5.76 -4.87
CA GLU A 265 22.59 5.37 -4.53
C GLU A 265 22.87 3.92 -4.97
N ASP A 266 21.83 3.05 -4.94
CA ASP A 266 21.90 1.70 -5.48
C ASP A 266 20.65 1.37 -6.35
N ARG A 267 20.63 1.94 -7.55
CA ARG A 267 19.53 1.76 -8.52
C ARG A 267 19.30 0.30 -8.90
N ALA A 268 20.34 -0.51 -8.92
CA ALA A 268 20.23 -1.90 -9.31
C ALA A 268 19.45 -2.71 -8.26
N THR A 269 19.80 -2.54 -6.99
CA THR A 269 19.04 -3.16 -5.89
C THR A 269 17.62 -2.62 -5.82
N ALA A 270 17.42 -1.31 -5.94
CA ALA A 270 16.10 -0.71 -5.95
C ALA A 270 15.22 -1.26 -7.07
N LEU A 271 15.77 -1.43 -8.28
CA LEU A 271 15.04 -2.02 -9.41
C LEU A 271 14.66 -3.48 -9.14
N ASN A 272 15.59 -4.29 -8.65
CA ASN A 272 15.33 -5.69 -8.32
C ASN A 272 14.23 -5.83 -7.25
N VAL A 273 14.25 -4.96 -6.22
CA VAL A 273 13.20 -4.93 -5.18
C VAL A 273 11.86 -4.54 -5.79
N LEU A 274 11.83 -3.53 -6.66
CA LEU A 274 10.57 -3.07 -7.26
C LEU A 274 10.01 -4.08 -8.26
N GLU A 275 10.86 -4.75 -9.06
CA GLU A 275 10.44 -5.83 -9.95
C GLU A 275 9.85 -7.00 -9.15
N ALA A 276 10.52 -7.44 -8.08
CA ALA A 276 9.99 -8.47 -7.19
C ALA A 276 8.70 -8.03 -6.47
N THR A 277 8.54 -6.73 -6.20
CA THR A 277 7.31 -6.17 -5.63
C THR A 277 6.19 -6.19 -6.66
N ALA A 278 6.47 -5.82 -7.91
CA ALA A 278 5.50 -5.86 -9.00
C ALA A 278 4.98 -7.29 -9.26
N ASP A 279 5.84 -8.30 -9.12
CA ASP A 279 5.42 -9.70 -9.21
C ASP A 279 4.41 -10.06 -8.11
N LEU A 280 4.63 -9.60 -6.86
CA LEU A 280 3.69 -9.82 -5.74
C LEU A 280 2.35 -9.10 -5.91
N TRP A 281 2.34 -7.99 -6.64
CA TRP A 281 1.11 -7.28 -6.97
C TRP A 281 0.29 -7.99 -8.05
N GLN A 282 0.88 -8.96 -8.79
CA GLN A 282 0.27 -9.65 -9.93
C GLN A 282 0.02 -11.15 -9.68
N GLU A 283 0.57 -11.73 -8.63
CA GLU A 283 0.55 -13.19 -8.41
C GLU A 283 -0.85 -13.78 -8.12
N ALA A 284 -1.83 -12.96 -7.77
CA ALA A 284 -3.17 -13.44 -7.38
C ALA A 284 -4.04 -13.93 -8.55
N VAL A 285 -3.52 -14.01 -9.77
CA VAL A 285 -4.34 -14.02 -10.99
C VAL A 285 -4.60 -15.38 -11.60
N ASP A 286 -3.83 -16.41 -11.28
CA ASP A 286 -3.87 -17.67 -12.02
C ASP A 286 -5.16 -18.50 -11.82
N ASP A 287 -5.97 -18.25 -10.77
CA ASP A 287 -7.19 -19.02 -10.49
C ASP A 287 -8.51 -18.24 -10.60
N THR A 288 -8.47 -16.93 -10.89
CA THR A 288 -9.71 -16.16 -11.06
C THR A 288 -10.10 -16.00 -12.53
N PRO A 289 -11.32 -16.38 -12.94
CA PRO A 289 -11.79 -16.29 -14.33
C PRO A 289 -11.87 -14.88 -14.92
N THR A 290 -11.57 -13.85 -14.15
CA THR A 290 -11.81 -12.44 -14.49
C THR A 290 -10.56 -11.57 -14.67
N GLY A 291 -9.35 -12.13 -14.59
CA GLY A 291 -8.10 -11.37 -14.76
C GLY A 291 -7.78 -10.47 -13.55
N PHE A 292 -6.51 -10.14 -13.43
CA PHE A 292 -5.96 -9.25 -12.41
C PHE A 292 -6.68 -7.90 -12.38
N ARG A 293 -7.05 -7.46 -11.20
CA ARG A 293 -7.59 -6.13 -10.96
C ARG A 293 -6.87 -5.50 -9.78
N ASN A 294 -5.88 -4.67 -10.09
CA ASN A 294 -5.17 -3.90 -9.07
C ASN A 294 -6.17 -3.24 -8.10
N GLY A 295 -5.84 -3.29 -6.83
CA GLY A 295 -6.59 -2.61 -5.79
C GLY A 295 -7.83 -3.34 -5.27
N MET A 296 -8.31 -4.40 -5.94
CA MET A 296 -9.48 -5.15 -5.46
C MET A 296 -9.19 -5.91 -4.16
N ILE A 297 -10.20 -6.03 -3.34
CA ILE A 297 -10.15 -6.81 -2.10
C ILE A 297 -10.62 -8.23 -2.41
N ASP A 298 -9.80 -9.22 -2.11
CA ASP A 298 -10.21 -10.64 -2.19
C ASP A 298 -10.94 -11.04 -0.89
N HIS A 299 -12.26 -11.14 -0.96
CA HIS A 299 -13.10 -11.49 0.17
C HIS A 299 -12.75 -12.86 0.79
N VAL A 300 -12.37 -13.83 -0.03
CA VAL A 300 -12.03 -15.18 0.44
C VAL A 300 -10.75 -15.15 1.27
N VAL A 301 -9.74 -14.41 0.84
CA VAL A 301 -8.50 -14.21 1.59
C VAL A 301 -8.77 -13.47 2.90
N TRP A 302 -9.65 -12.47 2.88
CA TRP A 302 -10.04 -11.74 4.08
C TRP A 302 -10.81 -12.61 5.07
N GLU A 303 -11.74 -13.46 4.64
CA GLU A 303 -12.42 -14.43 5.50
C GLU A 303 -11.44 -15.42 6.14
N ALA A 304 -10.51 -15.96 5.35
CA ALA A 304 -9.47 -16.88 5.84
C ALA A 304 -8.55 -16.19 6.85
N GLY A 305 -8.10 -14.96 6.57
CA GLY A 305 -7.31 -14.14 7.48
C GLY A 305 -8.04 -13.82 8.78
N TYR A 306 -9.30 -13.42 8.68
CA TYR A 306 -10.15 -13.17 9.85
C TYR A 306 -10.29 -14.41 10.74
N ALA A 307 -10.51 -15.58 10.14
CA ALA A 307 -10.57 -16.84 10.89
C ALA A 307 -9.23 -17.18 11.57
N THR A 308 -8.11 -16.91 10.89
CA THR A 308 -6.77 -17.09 11.45
C THR A 308 -6.52 -16.14 12.61
N MET A 309 -6.81 -14.84 12.46
CA MET A 309 -6.62 -13.84 13.52
C MET A 309 -7.48 -14.14 14.77
N ARG A 310 -8.69 -14.68 14.57
CA ARG A 310 -9.52 -15.18 15.67
C ARG A 310 -8.91 -16.39 16.35
N ARG A 311 -8.42 -17.37 15.60
CA ARG A 311 -7.80 -18.59 16.14
C ARG A 311 -6.56 -18.27 16.96
N LEU A 312 -5.76 -17.29 16.50
CA LEU A 312 -4.59 -16.78 17.22
C LEU A 312 -4.93 -15.89 18.41
N GLY A 313 -6.20 -15.53 18.61
CA GLY A 313 -6.66 -14.72 19.74
C GLY A 313 -6.41 -13.21 19.61
N PHE A 314 -6.06 -12.71 18.41
CA PHE A 314 -5.88 -11.27 18.18
C PHE A 314 -7.21 -10.51 18.12
N ILE A 315 -8.27 -11.17 17.66
CA ILE A 315 -9.61 -10.61 17.58
C ILE A 315 -10.63 -11.60 18.15
N ASP A 316 -11.72 -11.09 18.73
CA ASP A 316 -12.76 -11.89 19.38
C ASP A 316 -13.92 -12.26 18.43
N GLY A 317 -13.98 -11.64 17.26
CA GLY A 317 -15.05 -11.83 16.29
C GLY A 317 -16.31 -10.99 16.58
N SER A 318 -16.21 -9.99 17.45
CA SER A 318 -17.32 -9.09 17.79
C SER A 318 -17.68 -8.13 16.64
N VAL A 319 -16.69 -7.79 15.78
CA VAL A 319 -16.87 -6.92 14.62
C VAL A 319 -16.92 -7.79 13.37
N PRO A 320 -17.99 -7.73 12.57
CA PRO A 320 -18.10 -8.49 11.32
C PRO A 320 -17.15 -7.94 10.25
N LEU A 321 -16.80 -8.80 9.29
CA LEU A 321 -15.85 -8.48 8.23
C LEU A 321 -16.27 -7.26 7.38
N ASP A 322 -17.56 -7.15 7.05
CA ASP A 322 -18.13 -6.04 6.25
C ASP A 322 -17.94 -4.66 6.90
N GLU A 323 -17.70 -4.62 8.22
CA GLU A 323 -17.35 -3.39 8.90
C GLU A 323 -15.87 -3.04 8.78
N MET A 324 -15.02 -3.99 8.40
CA MET A 324 -13.56 -3.82 8.29
C MET A 324 -13.10 -3.41 6.88
N ILE A 325 -13.87 -3.80 5.84
CA ILE A 325 -13.52 -3.58 4.43
C ILE A 325 -14.65 -2.86 3.69
N ASP A 326 -14.29 -2.21 2.55
CA ASP A 326 -15.26 -1.71 1.55
C ASP A 326 -14.77 -2.12 0.16
N GLU A 327 -15.33 -3.20 -0.37
CA GLU A 327 -14.96 -3.78 -1.67
C GLU A 327 -15.46 -2.95 -2.86
N GLY A 328 -16.40 -2.04 -2.63
CA GLY A 328 -17.02 -1.23 -3.69
C GLY A 328 -16.13 -0.08 -4.20
N ILE A 329 -15.06 0.26 -3.48
CA ILE A 329 -14.20 1.41 -3.83
C ILE A 329 -13.32 1.11 -5.04
N ALA A 330 -12.60 0.00 -5.05
CA ALA A 330 -11.65 -0.33 -6.13
C ALA A 330 -12.30 -0.75 -7.44
N GLY A 331 -13.61 -0.98 -7.45
CA GLY A 331 -14.40 -1.35 -8.64
C GLY A 331 -15.17 -0.20 -9.28
N ALA A 332 -15.08 1.01 -8.72
CA ALA A 332 -15.84 2.19 -9.13
C ALA A 332 -15.22 2.94 -10.33
#